data_14b46b2e04b35812ea949fc974f7fe15
#
_entry.id   14b46b2e04b35812ea949fc974f7fe15
#
_cell.length_a   1.000
_cell.length_b   1.000
_cell.length_c   1.000
_cell.angle_alpha   90.00
_cell.angle_beta   90.00
_cell.angle_gamma   90.00
#
_symmetry.space_group_name_H-M   'P 1'
#
loop_
_entity.id
_entity.type
_entity.pdbx_description
1 polymer ?
#
loop_
_entity_poly.entity_id
_entity_poly.type
_entity_poly.pdbx_seq_one_letter_code
_entity_poly.pdbx_strand_id
1 'polypeptide(L)'
;YSTVVETPSLYKALDAEGIGYEKTAVGDKYVYECMMENGYILGGEQSGHIIFSKNARTGDGVLTSLKIMEAMVEEKMPLSELTRGLTIYPQLLVNVKVTSKKEVMEDADVLAAAKKVEEALGDDGRILLRQSGTEPLIRVMVEAKTDEICKEHVDAVVDVIRSKGYEVQ
;
A
#
# COMPACT_ATOMS: atom_id res chain seq x y z
N TYR A 1 5.61 20.62 -1.85
CA TYR A 1 5.75 19.68 -0.71
C TYR A 1 5.75 18.28 -1.28
N SER A 2 6.67 17.44 -0.85
CA SER A 2 6.78 16.06 -1.32
C SER A 2 6.51 15.10 -0.16
N THR A 3 5.82 14.01 -0.45
CA THR A 3 5.44 12.99 0.52
C THR A 3 5.83 11.61 0.01
N VAL A 4 5.87 10.64 0.91
CA VAL A 4 6.11 9.22 0.59
C VAL A 4 4.85 8.44 0.94
N VAL A 5 4.33 7.66 0.01
CA VAL A 5 3.02 7.01 0.14
C VAL A 5 2.95 5.67 -0.60
N GLU A 6 1.97 4.82 -0.26
CA GLU A 6 1.85 3.45 -0.78
C GLU A 6 0.53 3.13 -1.49
N THR A 7 -0.41 4.05 -1.67
CA THR A 7 -1.72 3.72 -2.26
C THR A 7 -2.01 4.46 -3.57
N PRO A 8 -2.44 3.77 -4.64
CA PRO A 8 -2.73 4.38 -5.95
C PRO A 8 -3.74 5.52 -5.90
N SER A 9 -4.76 5.41 -5.05
CA SER A 9 -5.78 6.45 -4.90
C SER A 9 -5.19 7.79 -4.39
N LEU A 10 -4.21 7.71 -3.50
CA LEU A 10 -3.55 8.91 -2.98
C LEU A 10 -2.59 9.52 -4.02
N TYR A 11 -1.91 8.71 -4.83
CA TYR A 11 -1.08 9.24 -5.91
C TYR A 11 -1.89 10.09 -6.88
N LYS A 12 -3.07 9.61 -7.28
CA LYS A 12 -3.96 10.37 -8.17
C LYS A 12 -4.44 11.68 -7.54
N ALA A 13 -4.72 11.68 -6.25
CA ALA A 13 -5.08 12.91 -5.55
C ALA A 13 -3.90 13.90 -5.47
N LEU A 14 -2.69 13.43 -5.20
CA LEU A 14 -1.48 14.25 -5.17
C LEU A 14 -1.14 14.80 -6.55
N ASP A 15 -1.26 13.98 -7.60
CA ASP A 15 -1.06 14.40 -8.99
C ASP A 15 -2.05 15.50 -9.39
N ALA A 16 -3.33 15.36 -9.02
CA ALA A 16 -4.36 16.36 -9.30
C ALA A 16 -4.07 17.71 -8.63
N GLU A 17 -3.44 17.70 -7.46
CA GLU A 17 -3.04 18.91 -6.71
C GLU A 17 -1.61 19.38 -7.05
N GLY A 18 -0.91 18.71 -7.96
CA GLY A 18 0.48 19.03 -8.32
C GLY A 18 1.48 18.84 -7.19
N ILE A 19 1.19 17.94 -6.25
CA ILE A 19 2.04 17.62 -5.11
C ILE A 19 2.99 16.48 -5.49
N GLY A 20 4.30 16.75 -5.44
CA GLY A 20 5.32 15.73 -5.68
C GLY A 20 5.36 14.68 -4.56
N TYR A 21 5.60 13.43 -4.95
CA TYR A 21 5.73 12.31 -4.01
C TYR A 21 6.78 11.30 -4.49
N GLU A 22 7.22 10.45 -3.56
CA GLU A 22 8.08 9.31 -3.82
C GLU A 22 7.45 8.03 -3.30
N LYS A 23 7.78 6.91 -3.94
CA LYS A 23 7.35 5.57 -3.55
C LYS A 23 8.53 4.82 -2.95
N THR A 24 8.31 4.14 -1.81
CA THR A 24 9.35 3.33 -1.16
C THR A 24 8.90 1.88 -1.01
N ALA A 25 9.83 1.03 -0.60
CA ALA A 25 9.49 -0.29 -0.09
C ALA A 25 8.65 -0.15 1.19
N VAL A 26 7.81 -1.16 1.46
CA VAL A 26 6.96 -1.23 2.66
C VAL A 26 7.82 -1.26 3.92
N GLY A 27 7.55 -0.35 4.85
CA GLY A 27 8.21 -0.21 6.13
C GLY A 27 8.56 1.23 6.47
N ASP A 28 8.16 1.68 7.66
CA ASP A 28 8.37 3.05 8.16
C ASP A 28 9.84 3.49 8.10
N LYS A 29 10.77 2.55 8.26
CA LYS A 29 12.21 2.77 8.09
C LYS A 29 12.54 3.30 6.69
N TYR A 30 12.02 2.66 5.64
CA TYR A 30 12.30 3.06 4.25
C TYR A 30 11.65 4.41 3.91
N VAL A 31 10.45 4.65 4.45
CA VAL A 31 9.78 5.94 4.36
C VAL A 31 10.64 7.03 4.98
N TYR A 32 11.12 6.82 6.22
CA TYR A 32 11.94 7.81 6.92
C TYR A 32 13.30 8.04 6.23
N GLU A 33 13.98 6.98 5.78
CA GLU A 33 15.25 7.08 5.03
C GLU A 33 15.05 7.95 3.77
N CYS A 34 14.03 7.67 2.96
CA CYS A 34 13.71 8.44 1.77
C CYS A 34 13.38 9.91 2.10
N MET A 35 12.64 10.16 3.19
CA MET A 35 12.37 11.52 3.66
C MET A 35 13.64 12.29 4.00
N MET A 36 14.60 11.64 4.66
CA MET A 36 15.87 12.29 5.07
C MET A 36 16.76 12.58 3.87
N GLU A 37 16.85 11.66 2.93
CA GLU A 37 17.68 11.80 1.74
C GLU A 37 17.19 12.93 0.82
N ASN A 38 15.88 13.11 0.71
CA ASN A 38 15.25 14.04 -0.22
C ASN A 38 14.68 15.31 0.44
N GLY A 39 14.78 15.43 1.77
CA GLY A 39 14.27 16.58 2.51
C GLY A 39 12.74 16.64 2.58
N TYR A 40 12.05 15.51 2.51
CA TYR A 40 10.60 15.45 2.58
C TYR A 40 10.11 15.64 4.02
N ILE A 41 8.98 16.31 4.18
CA ILE A 41 8.47 16.70 5.50
C ILE A 41 7.33 15.83 6.00
N LEU A 42 6.67 15.10 5.11
CA LEU A 42 5.55 14.20 5.41
C LEU A 42 5.81 12.84 4.77
N GLY A 43 5.67 11.80 5.53
CA GLY A 43 5.72 10.43 5.06
C GLY A 43 4.62 9.59 5.70
N GLY A 44 4.17 8.55 5.00
CA GLY A 44 3.10 7.72 5.53
C GLY A 44 3.06 6.35 4.89
N GLU A 45 2.54 5.41 5.65
CA GLU A 45 2.23 4.05 5.21
C GLU A 45 0.74 3.78 5.37
N GLN A 46 0.24 2.87 4.57
CA GLN A 46 -1.14 2.40 4.69
C GLN A 46 -1.44 1.71 6.05
N SER A 47 -0.41 1.22 6.73
CA SER A 47 -0.52 0.69 8.09
C SER A 47 -0.97 1.74 9.14
N GLY A 48 -1.06 3.02 8.75
CA GLY A 48 -1.44 4.13 9.60
C GLY A 48 -0.28 4.84 10.29
N HIS A 49 0.96 4.51 9.96
CA HIS A 49 2.13 5.26 10.42
C HIS A 49 2.28 6.54 9.59
N ILE A 50 2.16 7.70 10.24
CA ILE A 50 2.38 9.01 9.62
C ILE A 50 3.55 9.69 10.31
N ILE A 51 4.54 10.11 9.52
CA ILE A 51 5.78 10.74 9.99
C ILE A 51 5.79 12.21 9.57
N PHE A 52 5.92 13.10 10.53
CA PHE A 52 6.19 14.53 10.33
C PHE A 52 7.68 14.77 10.67
N SER A 53 8.57 14.79 9.69
CA SER A 53 10.03 14.83 9.92
C SER A 53 10.52 16.04 10.72
N LYS A 54 9.78 17.14 10.70
CA LYS A 54 10.06 18.33 11.52
C LYS A 54 9.80 18.14 13.02
N ASN A 55 8.98 17.15 13.38
CA ASN A 55 8.51 16.93 14.73
C ASN A 55 8.99 15.62 15.34
N ALA A 56 9.04 14.54 14.53
CA ALA A 56 9.38 13.19 14.99
C ALA A 56 10.11 12.40 13.90
N ARG A 57 10.86 11.37 14.33
CA ARG A 57 11.59 10.46 13.42
C ARG A 57 10.84 9.16 13.13
N THR A 58 9.65 9.01 13.70
CA THR A 58 8.80 7.84 13.57
C THR A 58 7.34 8.27 13.52
N GLY A 59 6.45 7.36 13.15
CA GLY A 59 5.02 7.59 13.19
C GLY A 59 4.56 7.89 14.61
N ASP A 60 3.73 8.92 14.76
CA ASP A 60 3.14 9.36 16.03
C ASP A 60 1.65 9.65 15.83
N GLY A 61 0.79 8.79 16.39
CA GLY A 61 -0.66 8.89 16.23
C GLY A 61 -1.25 10.11 16.95
N VAL A 62 -0.67 10.52 18.09
CA VAL A 62 -1.12 11.71 18.82
C VAL A 62 -0.78 12.95 18.03
N LEU A 63 0.47 13.08 17.58
CA LEU A 63 0.90 14.18 16.72
C LEU A 63 0.05 14.25 15.44
N THR A 64 -0.19 13.10 14.80
CA THR A 64 -1.04 13.00 13.59
C THR A 64 -2.44 13.53 13.86
N SER A 65 -3.06 13.13 14.99
CA SER A 65 -4.37 13.63 15.38
C SER A 65 -4.40 15.16 15.57
N LEU A 66 -3.37 15.70 16.22
CA LEU A 66 -3.24 17.15 16.41
C LEU A 66 -3.08 17.89 15.08
N LYS A 67 -2.29 17.34 14.15
CA LYS A 67 -2.11 17.92 12.80
C LYS A 67 -3.38 17.88 11.96
N ILE A 68 -4.19 16.83 12.08
CA ILE A 68 -5.50 16.76 11.43
C ILE A 68 -6.45 17.82 12.01
N MET A 69 -6.48 17.97 13.35
CA MET A 69 -7.30 19.00 14.00
C MET A 69 -6.84 20.43 13.63
N GLU A 70 -5.53 20.64 13.53
CA GLU A 70 -4.96 21.91 13.05
C GLU A 70 -5.48 22.24 11.64
N ALA A 71 -5.40 21.30 10.71
CA ALA A 71 -5.94 21.47 9.35
C ALA A 71 -7.45 21.73 9.34
N MET A 72 -8.25 21.03 10.16
CA MET A 72 -9.69 21.29 10.28
C MET A 72 -10.00 22.70 10.75
N VAL A 73 -9.20 23.25 11.68
CA VAL A 73 -9.38 24.59 12.22
C VAL A 73 -8.94 25.65 11.19
N GLU A 74 -7.82 25.45 10.53
CA GLU A 74 -7.28 26.36 9.51
C GLU A 74 -8.22 26.48 8.31
N GLU A 75 -8.69 25.33 7.79
CA GLU A 75 -9.60 25.27 6.66
C GLU A 75 -11.06 25.54 7.03
N LYS A 76 -11.38 25.61 8.34
CA LYS A 76 -12.74 25.75 8.88
C LYS A 76 -13.71 24.68 8.35
N MET A 77 -13.20 23.47 8.17
CA MET A 77 -13.93 22.35 7.62
C MET A 77 -13.90 21.12 8.53
N PRO A 78 -14.98 20.33 8.61
CA PRO A 78 -14.93 19.03 9.27
C PRO A 78 -14.09 18.05 8.45
N LEU A 79 -13.58 17.00 9.10
CA LEU A 79 -12.74 15.98 8.45
C LEU A 79 -13.40 15.34 7.23
N SER A 80 -14.73 15.11 7.28
CA SER A 80 -15.50 14.58 6.16
C SER A 80 -15.47 15.45 4.90
N GLU A 81 -15.27 16.76 5.05
CA GLU A 81 -15.14 17.70 3.95
C GLU A 81 -13.69 17.77 3.43
N LEU A 82 -12.71 17.70 4.33
CA LEU A 82 -11.29 17.70 3.96
C LEU A 82 -10.91 16.48 3.09
N THR A 83 -11.63 15.38 3.25
CA THR A 83 -11.42 14.16 2.45
C THR A 83 -12.36 14.03 1.25
N ARG A 84 -13.21 15.06 1.00
CA ARG A 84 -14.14 15.05 -0.14
C ARG A 84 -13.35 15.04 -1.46
N GLY A 85 -13.70 14.09 -2.32
CA GLY A 85 -13.02 13.90 -3.62
C GLY A 85 -11.89 12.87 -3.61
N LEU A 86 -11.44 12.41 -2.44
CA LEU A 86 -10.53 11.29 -2.36
C LEU A 86 -11.31 9.97 -2.61
N THR A 87 -11.00 9.29 -3.68
CA THR A 87 -11.54 7.95 -3.95
C THR A 87 -10.66 6.93 -3.26
N ILE A 88 -11.19 6.24 -2.25
CA ILE A 88 -10.48 5.15 -1.57
C ILE A 88 -10.76 3.87 -2.35
N TYR A 89 -9.71 3.23 -2.85
CA TYR A 89 -9.83 1.95 -3.53
C TYR A 89 -9.98 0.81 -2.52
N PRO A 90 -10.89 -0.15 -2.77
CA PRO A 90 -10.99 -1.35 -1.98
C PRO A 90 -9.72 -2.19 -2.10
N GLN A 91 -9.46 -2.97 -1.05
CA GLN A 91 -8.34 -3.90 -0.99
C GLN A 91 -8.82 -5.28 -0.59
N LEU A 92 -8.32 -6.30 -1.27
CA LEU A 92 -8.50 -7.68 -0.88
C LEU A 92 -7.15 -8.32 -0.57
N LEU A 93 -7.01 -8.83 0.65
CA LEU A 93 -5.85 -9.59 1.10
C LEU A 93 -6.23 -11.06 1.32
N VAL A 94 -5.55 -11.95 0.62
CA VAL A 94 -5.66 -13.39 0.83
C VAL A 94 -4.35 -13.93 1.37
N ASN A 95 -4.43 -14.66 2.49
CA ASN A 95 -3.31 -15.35 3.10
C ASN A 95 -3.35 -16.83 2.67
N VAL A 96 -2.35 -17.27 1.92
CA VAL A 96 -2.24 -18.66 1.45
C VAL A 96 -1.19 -19.36 2.30
N LYS A 97 -1.59 -20.36 3.09
CA LYS A 97 -0.64 -21.22 3.82
C LYS A 97 0.10 -22.10 2.81
N VAL A 98 1.42 -22.14 2.90
CA VAL A 98 2.25 -22.83 1.90
C VAL A 98 3.30 -23.71 2.56
N THR A 99 3.70 -24.75 1.82
CA THR A 99 4.76 -25.69 2.23
C THR A 99 6.13 -25.02 2.29
N SER A 100 6.42 -24.12 1.34
CA SER A 100 7.68 -23.40 1.24
C SER A 100 7.46 -21.99 0.69
N LYS A 101 7.63 -20.98 1.53
CA LYS A 101 7.55 -19.56 1.11
C LYS A 101 8.58 -19.22 0.03
N LYS A 102 9.78 -19.77 0.17
CA LYS A 102 10.88 -19.52 -0.76
C LYS A 102 10.55 -20.04 -2.16
N GLU A 103 10.10 -21.27 -2.26
CA GLU A 103 9.74 -21.88 -3.56
C GLU A 103 8.64 -21.10 -4.26
N VAL A 104 7.60 -20.68 -3.53
CA VAL A 104 6.52 -19.87 -4.12
C VAL A 104 7.04 -18.53 -4.64
N MET A 105 7.90 -17.84 -3.86
CA MET A 105 8.44 -16.53 -4.25
C MET A 105 9.49 -16.62 -5.38
N GLU A 106 10.03 -17.79 -5.66
CA GLU A 106 10.99 -18.04 -6.75
C GLU A 106 10.32 -18.72 -7.96
N ASP A 107 9.05 -19.15 -7.86
CA ASP A 107 8.33 -19.84 -8.95
C ASP A 107 8.00 -18.87 -10.10
N ALA A 108 8.48 -19.20 -11.29
CA ALA A 108 8.35 -18.35 -12.46
C ALA A 108 6.89 -18.11 -12.89
N ASP A 109 6.00 -19.12 -12.71
CA ASP A 109 4.59 -18.98 -13.10
C ASP A 109 3.82 -18.11 -12.09
N VAL A 110 4.14 -18.21 -10.80
CA VAL A 110 3.57 -17.34 -9.75
C VAL A 110 3.98 -15.89 -9.98
N LEU A 111 5.27 -15.65 -10.25
CA LEU A 111 5.78 -14.30 -10.55
C LEU A 111 5.19 -13.76 -11.86
N ALA A 112 5.04 -14.59 -12.89
CA ALA A 112 4.41 -14.19 -14.14
C ALA A 112 2.92 -13.86 -13.96
N ALA A 113 2.19 -14.59 -13.13
CA ALA A 113 0.81 -14.28 -12.80
C ALA A 113 0.69 -12.94 -12.08
N ALA A 114 1.54 -12.69 -11.08
CA ALA A 114 1.57 -11.41 -10.37
C ALA A 114 1.90 -10.25 -11.31
N LYS A 115 2.89 -10.41 -12.18
CA LYS A 115 3.26 -9.39 -13.18
C LYS A 115 2.13 -9.11 -14.16
N LYS A 116 1.42 -10.15 -14.63
CA LYS A 116 0.25 -9.99 -15.50
C LYS A 116 -0.86 -9.19 -14.84
N VAL A 117 -1.09 -9.40 -13.55
CA VAL A 117 -2.04 -8.61 -12.76
C VAL A 117 -1.57 -7.17 -12.63
N GLU A 118 -0.30 -6.94 -12.34
CA GLU A 118 0.30 -5.60 -12.27
C GLU A 118 0.11 -4.83 -13.58
N GLU A 119 0.42 -5.48 -14.72
CA GLU A 119 0.22 -4.90 -16.04
C GLU A 119 -1.25 -4.62 -16.37
N ALA A 120 -2.18 -5.50 -15.94
CA ALA A 120 -3.61 -5.31 -16.17
C ALA A 120 -4.20 -4.18 -15.31
N LEU A 121 -3.72 -3.99 -14.10
CA LEU A 121 -4.16 -2.91 -13.21
C LEU A 121 -3.58 -1.55 -13.63
N GLY A 122 -2.35 -1.51 -14.12
CA GLY A 122 -1.66 -0.27 -14.50
C GLY A 122 -1.72 0.77 -13.38
N ASP A 123 -2.13 2.00 -13.71
CA ASP A 123 -2.27 3.10 -12.75
C ASP A 123 -3.56 3.03 -11.91
N ASP A 124 -4.45 2.09 -12.21
CA ASP A 124 -5.76 1.96 -11.56
C ASP A 124 -5.78 0.93 -10.41
N GLY A 125 -4.62 0.43 -10.03
CA GLY A 125 -4.50 -0.51 -8.92
C GLY A 125 -3.08 -0.97 -8.67
N ARG A 126 -2.92 -1.90 -7.76
CA ARG A 126 -1.64 -2.56 -7.48
C ARG A 126 -1.84 -3.97 -6.95
N ILE A 127 -0.82 -4.78 -7.13
CA ILE A 127 -0.71 -6.08 -6.48
C ILE A 127 0.52 -6.07 -5.55
N LEU A 128 0.38 -6.74 -4.40
CA LEU A 128 1.48 -7.00 -3.49
C LEU A 128 1.53 -8.51 -3.18
N LEU A 129 2.58 -9.15 -3.64
CA LEU A 129 2.90 -10.55 -3.35
C LEU A 129 4.08 -10.58 -2.38
N ARG A 130 3.88 -11.07 -1.16
CA ARG A 130 4.95 -11.14 -0.16
C ARG A 130 4.83 -12.33 0.78
N GLN A 131 5.97 -12.79 1.28
CA GLN A 131 6.00 -13.77 2.35
C GLN A 131 5.74 -13.14 3.71
N SER A 132 5.04 -13.87 4.59
CA SER A 132 4.94 -13.48 6.01
C SER A 132 6.28 -13.65 6.72
N GLY A 133 6.64 -12.71 7.58
CA GLY A 133 7.86 -12.81 8.39
C GLY A 133 7.81 -13.93 9.43
N THR A 134 6.64 -14.17 10.02
CA THR A 134 6.47 -15.05 11.18
C THR A 134 5.73 -16.35 10.88
N GLU A 135 4.87 -16.37 9.88
CA GLU A 135 3.98 -17.48 9.57
C GLU A 135 4.37 -18.16 8.24
N PRO A 136 4.06 -19.46 8.06
CA PRO A 136 4.31 -20.18 6.80
C PRO A 136 3.24 -19.87 5.75
N LEU A 137 3.11 -18.59 5.39
CA LEU A 137 2.13 -18.15 4.41
C LEU A 137 2.68 -17.07 3.46
N ILE A 138 2.08 -17.02 2.30
CA ILE A 138 2.22 -15.97 1.31
C ILE A 138 0.99 -15.06 1.40
N ARG A 139 1.22 -13.77 1.34
CA ARG A 139 0.19 -12.73 1.30
C ARG A 139 0.05 -12.23 -0.13
N VAL A 140 -1.15 -12.38 -0.67
CA VAL A 140 -1.54 -11.81 -1.97
C VAL A 140 -2.55 -10.72 -1.70
N MET A 141 -2.20 -9.48 -1.99
CA MET A 141 -3.07 -8.32 -1.81
C MET A 141 -3.24 -7.61 -3.15
N VAL A 142 -4.47 -7.29 -3.49
CA VAL A 142 -4.79 -6.42 -4.62
C VAL A 142 -5.61 -5.24 -4.11
N GLU A 143 -5.26 -4.06 -4.58
CA GLU A 143 -6.01 -2.82 -4.44
C GLU A 143 -6.42 -2.37 -5.85
N ALA A 144 -7.72 -2.11 -6.07
CA ALA A 144 -8.26 -1.74 -7.38
C ALA A 144 -9.56 -0.96 -7.22
N LYS A 145 -10.14 -0.50 -8.34
CA LYS A 145 -11.35 0.36 -8.35
C LYS A 145 -12.59 -0.27 -7.70
N THR A 146 -12.74 -1.59 -7.76
CA THR A 146 -13.89 -2.31 -7.18
C THR A 146 -13.46 -3.60 -6.50
N ASP A 147 -14.30 -4.09 -5.58
CA ASP A 147 -14.10 -5.37 -4.90
C ASP A 147 -14.05 -6.55 -5.87
N GLU A 148 -14.85 -6.51 -6.94
CA GLU A 148 -14.90 -7.55 -7.97
C GLU A 148 -13.55 -7.65 -8.69
N ILE A 149 -12.96 -6.51 -9.08
CA ILE A 149 -11.64 -6.47 -9.71
C ILE A 149 -10.57 -6.97 -8.75
N CYS A 150 -10.62 -6.55 -7.47
CA CYS A 150 -9.69 -7.06 -6.46
C CYS A 150 -9.77 -8.58 -6.36
N LYS A 151 -10.99 -9.13 -6.29
CA LYS A 151 -11.22 -10.57 -6.17
C LYS A 151 -10.71 -11.33 -7.38
N GLU A 152 -11.05 -10.91 -8.60
CA GLU A 152 -10.63 -11.55 -9.85
C GLU A 152 -9.10 -11.67 -9.90
N HIS A 153 -8.40 -10.59 -9.60
CA HIS A 153 -6.95 -10.54 -9.68
C HIS A 153 -6.23 -11.27 -8.54
N VAL A 154 -6.78 -11.24 -7.32
CA VAL A 154 -6.25 -12.05 -6.23
C VAL A 154 -6.41 -13.53 -6.53
N ASP A 155 -7.62 -13.95 -6.96
CA ASP A 155 -7.91 -15.34 -7.29
C ASP A 155 -6.98 -15.84 -8.42
N ALA A 156 -6.71 -15.04 -9.44
CA ALA A 156 -5.82 -15.39 -10.53
C ALA A 156 -4.41 -15.80 -10.06
N VAL A 157 -3.86 -15.12 -9.04
CA VAL A 157 -2.54 -15.46 -8.50
C VAL A 157 -2.62 -16.63 -7.50
N VAL A 158 -3.63 -16.62 -6.64
CA VAL A 158 -3.86 -17.68 -5.64
C VAL A 158 -4.08 -19.02 -6.33
N ASP A 159 -4.83 -19.07 -7.42
CA ASP A 159 -5.09 -20.30 -8.18
C ASP A 159 -3.82 -20.88 -8.82
N VAL A 160 -2.88 -20.05 -9.24
CA VAL A 160 -1.56 -20.53 -9.68
C VAL A 160 -0.82 -21.17 -8.52
N ILE A 161 -0.77 -20.53 -7.34
CA ILE A 161 -0.12 -21.10 -6.14
C ILE A 161 -0.74 -22.47 -5.78
N ARG A 162 -2.08 -22.57 -5.84
CA ARG A 162 -2.83 -23.80 -5.60
C ARG A 162 -2.55 -24.88 -6.62
N SER A 163 -2.61 -24.55 -7.90
CA SER A 163 -2.39 -25.50 -9.00
C SER A 163 -1.00 -26.12 -8.99
N LYS A 164 -0.02 -25.41 -8.45
CA LYS A 164 1.34 -25.90 -8.22
C LYS A 164 1.48 -26.81 -7.00
N GLY A 165 0.43 -26.96 -6.19
CA GLY A 165 0.45 -27.80 -4.98
C GLY A 165 1.20 -27.18 -3.81
N TYR A 166 1.41 -25.87 -3.80
CA TYR A 166 2.08 -25.19 -2.71
C TYR A 166 1.17 -24.96 -1.50
N GLU A 167 -0.16 -24.87 -1.70
CA GLU A 167 -1.11 -24.61 -0.61
C GLU A 167 -1.20 -25.82 0.33
N VAL A 168 -1.16 -25.55 1.63
CA VAL A 168 -1.39 -26.51 2.71
C VAL A 168 -2.82 -26.36 3.20
N GLN A 169 -3.56 -27.48 3.27
CA GLN A 169 -4.93 -27.52 3.82
C GLN A 169 -4.96 -27.32 5.34
#